data_345379e22e10826a16d1cd7942075780
#
_entry.id   345379e22e10826a16d1cd7942075780
#
_cell.length_a   1.000
_cell.length_b   1.000
_cell.length_c   1.000
_cell.angle_alpha   90.00
_cell.angle_beta   90.00
_cell.angle_gamma   90.00
#
_symmetry.space_group_name_H-M   'P 1'
#
loop_
_entity.id
_entity.type
_entity.pdbx_description
1 polymer ?
#
loop_
_entity_poly.entity_id
_entity_poly.type
_entity_poly.pdbx_seq_one_letter_code
_entity_poly.pdbx_strand_id
1 'polypeptide(L)'
;MTLPQMPTPRAGAAVAVLGKQILVVGGVGEDQSPLKVVEMFNTEEGKWRKRSTLREALMGVSITVKDGRALAVGGMGADLLPRSILQQYDLRKDVWALLPPMPTARYDANTHLLANKLYVAGGRQCKRPVKAFEVFDAETRSWTTLPSMPCKRSYGGVLWDVNGRLCLLGGLRQGGHQSSKFTKNVNIFDTSQGCWLKSEETVAMKTKRADFASAFLRGRMVVAGGLGHEPSALDTVEAFHPQKKKWERLSPMNSPRCSTSSIVIRDRLLVVGGVNQVPSSAHEILYVKEEEYL
;
A
#
# COMPACT_ATOMS: atom_id res chain seq x y z
N MET A 1 19.04 -5.81 -17.07
CA MET A 1 18.65 -4.57 -17.78
C MET A 1 18.43 -3.52 -16.71
N THR A 2 19.26 -2.49 -16.64
CA THR A 2 19.12 -1.39 -15.68
C THR A 2 18.12 -0.39 -16.25
N LEU A 3 17.10 -0.04 -15.47
CA LEU A 3 16.16 1.00 -15.84
C LEU A 3 16.82 2.38 -15.69
N PRO A 4 16.46 3.37 -16.54
CA PRO A 4 16.91 4.75 -16.36
C PRO A 4 16.54 5.28 -14.98
N GLN A 5 17.44 6.06 -14.40
CA GLN A 5 17.20 6.69 -13.11
C GLN A 5 16.01 7.66 -13.18
N MET A 6 15.23 7.70 -12.11
CA MET A 6 14.15 8.68 -11.94
C MET A 6 14.74 10.09 -11.85
N PRO A 7 14.18 11.08 -12.58
CA PRO A 7 14.77 12.43 -12.65
C PRO A 7 14.83 13.17 -11.30
N THR A 8 13.84 12.93 -10.41
CA THR A 8 13.80 13.58 -9.09
C THR A 8 14.07 12.55 -8.00
N PRO A 9 15.23 12.61 -7.30
CA PRO A 9 15.49 11.75 -6.13
C PRO A 9 14.43 11.99 -5.06
N ARG A 10 13.85 10.91 -4.53
CA ARG A 10 12.80 11.00 -3.51
C ARG A 10 12.66 9.71 -2.72
N ALA A 11 12.17 9.84 -1.49
CA ALA A 11 11.78 8.72 -0.64
C ALA A 11 10.28 8.77 -0.33
N GLY A 12 9.69 7.61 -0.02
CA GLY A 12 8.28 7.52 0.41
C GLY A 12 7.27 8.05 -0.60
N ALA A 13 7.59 7.97 -1.89
CA ALA A 13 6.66 8.33 -2.96
C ALA A 13 5.57 7.27 -3.12
N ALA A 14 4.37 7.70 -3.51
CA ALA A 14 3.33 6.79 -3.94
C ALA A 14 3.57 6.33 -5.39
N VAL A 15 3.37 5.04 -5.65
CA VAL A 15 3.61 4.44 -6.96
C VAL A 15 2.37 3.71 -7.44
N ALA A 16 2.00 3.92 -8.71
CA ALA A 16 0.87 3.26 -9.34
C ALA A 16 1.19 2.87 -10.79
N VAL A 17 0.52 1.83 -11.27
CA VAL A 17 0.63 1.38 -12.66
C VAL A 17 -0.63 1.76 -13.43
N LEU A 18 -0.44 2.49 -14.52
CA LEU A 18 -1.48 2.92 -15.45
C LEU A 18 -1.18 2.32 -16.82
N GLY A 19 -1.74 1.15 -17.13
CA GLY A 19 -1.43 0.42 -18.35
C GLY A 19 0.05 0.05 -18.42
N LYS A 20 0.77 0.61 -19.39
CA LYS A 20 2.22 0.38 -19.60
C LYS A 20 3.09 1.50 -18.96
N GLN A 21 2.53 2.26 -18.03
CA GLN A 21 3.22 3.38 -17.42
C GLN A 21 3.24 3.26 -15.91
N ILE A 22 4.34 3.65 -15.30
CA ILE A 22 4.53 3.69 -13.85
C ILE A 22 4.50 5.15 -13.42
N LEU A 23 3.49 5.51 -12.64
CA LEU A 23 3.29 6.85 -12.08
C LEU A 23 3.92 6.93 -10.69
N VAL A 24 4.76 7.93 -10.45
CA VAL A 24 5.40 8.20 -9.16
C VAL A 24 4.97 9.58 -8.67
N VAL A 25 4.41 9.65 -7.48
CA VAL A 25 3.67 10.82 -6.98
C VAL A 25 4.21 11.25 -5.62
N GLY A 26 4.55 12.52 -5.46
CA GLY A 26 4.93 13.12 -4.19
C GLY A 26 6.16 12.50 -3.55
N GLY A 27 6.12 12.32 -2.24
CA GLY A 27 7.23 11.83 -1.44
C GLY A 27 8.03 12.95 -0.80
N VAL A 28 9.24 12.65 -0.37
CA VAL A 28 10.15 13.55 0.33
C VAL A 28 11.44 13.72 -0.49
N GLY A 29 11.86 14.95 -0.74
CA GLY A 29 13.08 15.28 -1.45
C GLY A 29 14.34 15.20 -0.58
N GLU A 30 15.48 15.55 -1.16
CA GLU A 30 16.79 15.55 -0.49
C GLU A 30 16.83 16.54 0.69
N ASP A 31 16.12 17.64 0.59
CA ASP A 31 15.96 18.65 1.65
C ASP A 31 14.96 18.25 2.75
N GLN A 32 14.47 17.02 2.72
CA GLN A 32 13.45 16.47 3.62
C GLN A 32 12.09 17.17 3.56
N SER A 33 11.84 17.97 2.53
CA SER A 33 10.55 18.60 2.30
C SER A 33 9.63 17.73 1.44
N PRO A 34 8.28 17.83 1.62
CA PRO A 34 7.33 17.17 0.75
C PRO A 34 7.43 17.66 -0.68
N LEU A 35 7.16 16.80 -1.63
CA LEU A 35 7.19 17.07 -3.06
C LEU A 35 5.78 17.11 -3.67
N LYS A 36 5.56 18.03 -4.61
CA LYS A 36 4.39 18.01 -5.48
C LYS A 36 4.66 17.38 -6.85
N VAL A 37 5.89 16.95 -7.07
CA VAL A 37 6.37 16.41 -8.35
C VAL A 37 5.70 15.09 -8.68
N VAL A 38 5.26 14.97 -9.93
CA VAL A 38 4.69 13.74 -10.51
C VAL A 38 5.54 13.38 -11.72
N GLU A 39 6.02 12.14 -11.75
CA GLU A 39 6.82 11.61 -12.85
C GLU A 39 6.27 10.27 -13.30
N MET A 40 6.43 9.98 -14.56
CA MET A 40 5.90 8.79 -15.19
C MET A 40 6.96 8.12 -16.05
N PHE A 41 7.15 6.84 -15.81
CA PHE A 41 8.02 5.99 -16.62
C PHE A 41 7.19 5.23 -17.65
N ASN A 42 7.49 5.40 -18.93
CA ASN A 42 6.90 4.59 -19.98
C ASN A 42 7.75 3.32 -20.18
N THR A 43 7.17 2.15 -19.91
CA THR A 43 7.87 0.87 -19.97
C THR A 43 8.20 0.41 -21.39
N GLU A 44 7.52 0.93 -22.40
CA GLU A 44 7.81 0.62 -23.82
C GLU A 44 8.92 1.51 -24.37
N GLU A 45 8.88 2.80 -24.05
CA GLU A 45 9.88 3.77 -24.53
C GLU A 45 11.16 3.74 -23.66
N GLY A 46 11.09 3.19 -22.45
CA GLY A 46 12.19 3.22 -21.48
C GLY A 46 12.53 4.63 -21.00
N LYS A 47 11.56 5.55 -20.95
CA LYS A 47 11.80 6.98 -20.66
C LYS A 47 10.92 7.52 -19.56
N TRP A 48 11.51 8.39 -18.74
CA TRP A 48 10.79 9.20 -17.75
C TRP A 48 10.26 10.49 -18.38
N ARG A 49 9.08 10.91 -17.92
CA ARG A 49 8.46 12.18 -18.28
C ARG A 49 7.87 12.84 -17.03
N LYS A 50 8.08 14.15 -16.88
CA LYS A 50 7.36 14.95 -15.89
C LYS A 50 5.90 15.08 -16.31
N ARG A 51 5.00 15.08 -15.31
CA ARG A 51 3.56 15.25 -15.47
C ARG A 51 3.06 16.40 -14.62
N SER A 52 1.81 16.80 -14.81
CA SER A 52 1.16 17.81 -14.00
C SER A 52 1.30 17.50 -12.51
N THR A 53 1.77 18.47 -11.75
CA THR A 53 2.07 18.30 -10.33
C THR A 53 0.81 18.15 -9.49
N LEU A 54 0.94 17.55 -8.32
CA LEU A 54 -0.07 17.65 -7.27
C LEU A 54 -0.40 19.12 -6.98
N ARG A 55 -1.61 19.37 -6.48
CA ARG A 55 -2.02 20.74 -6.08
C ARG A 55 -1.23 21.26 -4.90
N GLU A 56 -0.77 20.39 -4.03
CA GLU A 56 0.04 20.68 -2.86
C GLU A 56 1.19 19.67 -2.77
N ALA A 57 2.32 20.08 -2.19
CA ALA A 57 3.43 19.18 -1.88
C ALA A 57 3.04 18.25 -0.74
N LEU A 58 3.09 16.94 -0.96
CA LEU A 58 2.59 15.92 -0.04
C LEU A 58 3.56 14.76 0.08
N MET A 59 3.80 14.31 1.32
CA MET A 59 4.44 13.03 1.64
C MET A 59 3.43 12.07 2.26
N GLY A 60 3.70 10.76 2.19
CA GLY A 60 2.79 9.74 2.73
C GLY A 60 1.44 9.70 2.04
N VAL A 61 1.38 10.08 0.76
CA VAL A 61 0.19 9.93 -0.09
C VAL A 61 -0.01 8.46 -0.38
N SER A 62 -1.26 8.01 -0.34
CA SER A 62 -1.63 6.69 -0.82
C SER A 62 -2.22 6.80 -2.22
N ILE A 63 -1.93 5.85 -3.09
CA ILE A 63 -2.42 5.87 -4.47
C ILE A 63 -3.01 4.53 -4.88
N THR A 64 -4.06 4.59 -5.66
CA THR A 64 -4.65 3.42 -6.31
C THR A 64 -5.14 3.80 -7.70
N VAL A 65 -5.37 2.80 -8.56
CA VAL A 65 -5.75 3.02 -9.95
C VAL A 65 -7.10 2.41 -10.24
N LYS A 66 -7.93 3.13 -10.95
CA LYS A 66 -9.22 2.67 -11.46
C LYS A 66 -9.44 3.20 -12.89
N ASP A 67 -9.76 2.30 -13.82
CA ASP A 67 -10.19 2.65 -15.20
C ASP A 67 -9.25 3.66 -15.88
N GLY A 68 -7.92 3.44 -15.74
CA GLY A 68 -6.90 4.32 -16.32
C GLY A 68 -6.75 5.67 -15.62
N ARG A 69 -7.33 5.85 -14.43
CA ARG A 69 -7.19 7.03 -13.58
C ARG A 69 -6.54 6.67 -12.26
N ALA A 70 -5.65 7.53 -11.77
CA ALA A 70 -5.06 7.36 -10.45
C ALA A 70 -5.82 8.19 -9.41
N LEU A 71 -6.09 7.59 -8.25
CA LEU A 71 -6.70 8.25 -7.10
C LEU A 71 -5.63 8.42 -6.02
N ALA A 72 -5.25 9.65 -5.73
CA ALA A 72 -4.30 10.00 -4.68
C ALA A 72 -5.05 10.47 -3.43
N VAL A 73 -4.72 9.90 -2.29
CA VAL A 73 -5.50 10.00 -1.05
C VAL A 73 -4.64 10.51 0.08
N GLY A 74 -5.08 11.56 0.75
CA GLY A 74 -4.45 12.10 1.94
C GLY A 74 -3.03 12.58 1.71
N GLY A 75 -2.19 12.34 2.68
CA GLY A 75 -0.82 12.82 2.73
C GLY A 75 -0.59 13.82 3.85
N MET A 76 0.63 14.26 4.00
CA MET A 76 1.05 15.26 4.99
C MET A 76 1.76 16.40 4.27
N GLY A 77 1.38 17.64 4.54
CA GLY A 77 1.97 18.85 3.98
C GLY A 77 3.28 19.25 4.65
N ALA A 78 3.89 20.33 4.17
CA ALA A 78 5.13 20.89 4.73
C ALA A 78 4.95 21.43 6.18
N ASP A 79 3.72 21.76 6.55
CA ASP A 79 3.33 22.13 7.92
C ASP A 79 3.23 20.93 8.88
N LEU A 80 3.55 19.74 8.41
CA LEU A 80 3.43 18.45 9.12
C LEU A 80 2.00 18.09 9.52
N LEU A 81 1.00 18.72 8.93
CA LEU A 81 -0.41 18.40 9.18
C LEU A 81 -0.95 17.40 8.15
N PRO A 82 -1.76 16.44 8.60
CA PRO A 82 -2.41 15.49 7.70
C PRO A 82 -3.47 16.17 6.83
N ARG A 83 -3.68 15.64 5.64
CA ARG A 83 -4.67 16.12 4.68
C ARG A 83 -5.83 15.14 4.52
N SER A 84 -7.00 15.69 4.24
CA SER A 84 -8.20 14.95 3.85
C SER A 84 -8.42 14.89 2.34
N ILE A 85 -7.47 15.39 1.57
CA ILE A 85 -7.57 15.53 0.11
C ILE A 85 -7.78 14.18 -0.58
N LEU A 86 -8.71 14.14 -1.53
CA LEU A 86 -8.83 13.09 -2.54
C LEU A 86 -8.73 13.77 -3.91
N GLN A 87 -7.80 13.33 -4.73
CA GLN A 87 -7.60 13.87 -6.06
C GLN A 87 -7.43 12.76 -7.10
N GLN A 88 -7.97 12.99 -8.28
CA GLN A 88 -7.97 12.06 -9.38
C GLN A 88 -7.11 12.59 -10.51
N TYR A 89 -6.19 11.79 -11.00
CA TYR A 89 -5.37 12.09 -12.17
C TYR A 89 -5.97 11.46 -13.42
N ASP A 90 -6.18 12.27 -14.43
CA ASP A 90 -6.55 11.83 -15.78
C ASP A 90 -5.29 11.82 -16.65
N LEU A 91 -4.85 10.61 -17.02
CA LEU A 91 -3.64 10.42 -17.83
C LEU A 91 -3.73 11.08 -19.21
N ARG A 92 -4.92 11.06 -19.84
CA ARG A 92 -5.11 11.57 -21.21
C ARG A 92 -5.06 13.10 -21.25
N LYS A 93 -5.64 13.74 -20.22
CA LYS A 93 -5.70 15.21 -20.09
C LYS A 93 -4.50 15.80 -19.37
N ASP A 94 -3.71 14.97 -18.69
CA ASP A 94 -2.60 15.37 -17.80
C ASP A 94 -3.05 16.41 -16.74
N VAL A 95 -4.15 16.11 -16.04
CA VAL A 95 -4.71 17.02 -15.03
C VAL A 95 -5.12 16.27 -13.75
N TRP A 96 -4.99 16.96 -12.62
CA TRP A 96 -5.51 16.53 -11.33
C TRP A 96 -6.83 17.24 -11.02
N ALA A 97 -7.88 16.50 -10.76
CA ALA A 97 -9.18 17.00 -10.33
C ALA A 97 -9.41 16.66 -8.85
N LEU A 98 -9.94 17.61 -8.08
CA LEU A 98 -10.35 17.37 -6.71
C LEU A 98 -11.67 16.59 -6.68
N LEU A 99 -11.74 15.64 -5.77
CA LEU A 99 -12.95 14.93 -5.39
C LEU A 99 -13.32 15.31 -3.95
N PRO A 100 -14.52 14.96 -3.46
CA PRO A 100 -14.92 15.23 -2.09
C PRO A 100 -13.87 14.73 -1.09
N PRO A 101 -13.48 15.55 -0.10
CA PRO A 101 -12.43 15.19 0.85
C PRO A 101 -12.87 14.08 1.81
N MET A 102 -11.90 13.30 2.30
CA MET A 102 -12.14 12.29 3.34
C MET A 102 -12.68 12.92 4.62
N PRO A 103 -13.56 12.23 5.37
CA PRO A 103 -13.97 12.67 6.70
C PRO A 103 -12.78 12.79 7.68
N THR A 104 -11.80 11.90 7.61
CA THR A 104 -10.64 11.87 8.51
C THR A 104 -9.35 12.18 7.76
N ALA A 105 -8.75 13.35 8.02
CA ALA A 105 -7.44 13.72 7.47
C ALA A 105 -6.35 12.77 7.96
N ARG A 106 -5.51 12.23 7.04
CA ARG A 106 -4.47 11.25 7.37
C ARG A 106 -3.45 11.04 6.25
N TYR A 107 -2.31 10.50 6.62
CA TYR A 107 -1.23 10.08 5.71
C TYR A 107 -0.83 8.63 5.99
N ASP A 108 -0.09 8.00 5.10
CA ASP A 108 0.30 6.58 5.16
C ASP A 108 -0.91 5.64 5.37
N ALA A 109 -2.06 5.98 4.80
CA ALA A 109 -3.24 5.14 4.84
C ALA A 109 -3.12 3.99 3.83
N ASN A 110 -3.79 2.89 4.10
CA ASN A 110 -3.93 1.81 3.12
C ASN A 110 -5.16 2.06 2.25
N THR A 111 -4.99 2.03 0.94
CA THR A 111 -6.07 2.22 -0.01
C THR A 111 -6.25 1.00 -0.89
N HIS A 112 -7.51 0.64 -1.11
CA HIS A 112 -7.85 -0.44 -2.02
C HIS A 112 -9.18 -0.20 -2.72
N LEU A 113 -9.26 -0.58 -3.99
CA LEU A 113 -10.46 -0.45 -4.80
C LEU A 113 -11.18 -1.79 -4.95
N LEU A 114 -12.50 -1.77 -4.76
CA LEU A 114 -13.39 -2.84 -5.16
C LEU A 114 -14.55 -2.23 -5.96
N ALA A 115 -14.69 -2.63 -7.20
CA ALA A 115 -15.65 -2.03 -8.13
C ALA A 115 -15.54 -0.48 -8.12
N ASN A 116 -16.60 0.23 -7.78
CA ASN A 116 -16.64 1.69 -7.72
C ASN A 116 -16.33 2.28 -6.33
N LYS A 117 -15.88 1.45 -5.38
CA LYS A 117 -15.65 1.86 -3.99
C LYS A 117 -14.18 1.85 -3.63
N LEU A 118 -13.68 3.01 -3.18
CA LEU A 118 -12.33 3.19 -2.65
C LEU A 118 -12.37 3.07 -1.12
N TYR A 119 -11.83 1.99 -0.61
CA TYR A 119 -11.69 1.77 0.83
C TYR A 119 -10.38 2.38 1.32
N VAL A 120 -10.44 3.13 2.41
CA VAL A 120 -9.29 3.78 3.05
C VAL A 120 -9.23 3.36 4.51
N ALA A 121 -8.18 2.63 4.87
CA ALA A 121 -8.03 2.02 6.18
C ALA A 121 -6.80 2.54 6.92
N GLY A 122 -6.95 2.94 8.16
CA GLY A 122 -5.87 3.34 9.04
C GLY A 122 -5.11 4.56 8.57
N GLY A 123 -3.80 4.49 8.63
CA GLY A 123 -2.92 5.62 8.43
C GLY A 123 -2.58 6.33 9.74
N ARG A 124 -2.12 7.57 9.65
CA ARG A 124 -1.58 8.33 10.78
C ARG A 124 -2.13 9.74 10.84
N GLN A 125 -2.30 10.24 12.05
CA GLN A 125 -2.49 11.65 12.39
C GLN A 125 -1.49 12.02 13.49
N CYS A 126 -0.84 13.18 13.39
CA CYS A 126 0.11 13.65 14.41
C CYS A 126 1.08 12.53 14.87
N LYS A 127 1.68 11.82 13.92
CA LYS A 127 2.60 10.69 14.14
C LYS A 127 1.99 9.45 14.82
N ARG A 128 0.67 9.42 15.06
CA ARG A 128 -0.02 8.29 15.73
C ARG A 128 -0.91 7.53 14.75
N PRO A 129 -0.90 6.19 14.77
CA PRO A 129 -1.84 5.39 13.99
C PRO A 129 -3.29 5.68 14.40
N VAL A 130 -4.20 5.60 13.43
CA VAL A 130 -5.65 5.79 13.65
C VAL A 130 -6.42 4.50 13.38
N LYS A 131 -7.68 4.45 13.84
CA LYS A 131 -8.63 3.35 13.56
C LYS A 131 -9.61 3.68 12.45
N ALA A 132 -9.50 4.86 11.84
CA ALA A 132 -10.44 5.31 10.85
C ALA A 132 -10.52 4.33 9.67
N PHE A 133 -11.74 4.02 9.27
CA PHE A 133 -12.03 3.18 8.12
C PHE A 133 -13.20 3.81 7.37
N GLU A 134 -12.98 4.16 6.13
CA GLU A 134 -13.90 4.95 5.33
C GLU A 134 -13.93 4.44 3.90
N VAL A 135 -15.05 4.63 3.23
CA VAL A 135 -15.22 4.25 1.83
C VAL A 135 -15.75 5.44 1.02
N PHE A 136 -15.13 5.70 -0.10
CA PHE A 136 -15.61 6.64 -1.12
C PHE A 136 -16.30 5.86 -2.23
N ASP A 137 -17.53 6.21 -2.51
CA ASP A 137 -18.27 5.71 -3.65
C ASP A 137 -18.08 6.66 -4.83
N ALA A 138 -17.48 6.16 -5.90
CA ALA A 138 -17.17 6.98 -7.08
C ALA A 138 -18.41 7.32 -7.93
N GLU A 139 -19.51 6.58 -7.80
CA GLU A 139 -20.76 6.86 -8.51
C GLU A 139 -21.53 7.98 -7.83
N THR A 140 -21.75 7.85 -6.53
CA THR A 140 -22.46 8.88 -5.74
C THR A 140 -21.57 10.06 -5.36
N ARG A 141 -20.24 9.91 -5.52
CA ARG A 141 -19.20 10.89 -5.13
C ARG A 141 -19.30 11.27 -3.65
N SER A 142 -19.59 10.30 -2.80
CA SER A 142 -19.79 10.52 -1.37
C SER A 142 -18.93 9.57 -0.52
N TRP A 143 -18.63 10.03 0.70
CA TRP A 143 -17.91 9.23 1.71
C TRP A 143 -18.89 8.62 2.69
N THR A 144 -18.60 7.41 3.12
CA THR A 144 -19.27 6.73 4.24
C THR A 144 -18.22 6.29 5.24
N THR A 145 -18.45 6.61 6.51
CA THR A 145 -17.64 6.09 7.61
C THR A 145 -18.10 4.68 7.95
N LEU A 146 -17.17 3.75 7.93
CA LEU A 146 -17.40 2.34 8.25
C LEU A 146 -17.01 2.04 9.71
N PRO A 147 -17.43 0.89 10.26
CA PRO A 147 -16.99 0.47 11.59
C PRO A 147 -15.48 0.54 11.74
N SER A 148 -15.02 1.24 12.79
CA SER A 148 -13.59 1.44 13.07
C SER A 148 -12.83 0.12 13.10
N MET A 149 -11.59 0.13 12.61
CA MET A 149 -10.71 -1.04 12.68
C MET A 149 -10.58 -1.56 14.13
N PRO A 150 -10.45 -2.87 14.34
CA PRO A 150 -10.29 -3.47 15.68
C PRO A 150 -9.10 -2.92 16.45
N CYS A 151 -8.04 -2.48 15.76
CA CYS A 151 -6.87 -1.86 16.40
C CYS A 151 -6.31 -0.72 15.54
N LYS A 152 -5.66 0.26 16.19
CA LYS A 152 -4.86 1.29 15.52
C LYS A 152 -3.72 0.62 14.79
N ARG A 153 -3.52 0.94 13.51
CA ARG A 153 -2.54 0.28 12.66
C ARG A 153 -1.99 1.22 11.59
N SER A 154 -0.69 1.13 11.38
CA SER A 154 0.01 1.76 10.25
C SER A 154 0.99 0.77 9.62
N TYR A 155 1.43 1.04 8.40
CA TYR A 155 2.41 0.24 7.66
C TYR A 155 2.04 -1.25 7.53
N GLY A 156 0.74 -1.55 7.49
CA GLY A 156 0.22 -2.89 7.17
C GLY A 156 -0.02 -3.05 5.67
N GLY A 157 -0.44 -4.26 5.28
CA GLY A 157 -0.94 -4.53 3.94
C GLY A 157 -2.47 -4.57 3.92
N VAL A 158 -3.06 -4.31 2.75
CA VAL A 158 -4.50 -4.47 2.51
C VAL A 158 -4.69 -5.26 1.22
N LEU A 159 -5.42 -6.35 1.30
CA LEU A 159 -5.73 -7.21 0.15
C LEU A 159 -7.19 -7.66 0.20
N TRP A 160 -7.75 -7.98 -0.97
CA TRP A 160 -9.00 -8.73 -1.06
C TRP A 160 -8.73 -10.24 -0.98
N ASP A 161 -9.59 -10.98 -0.30
CA ASP A 161 -9.57 -12.44 -0.37
C ASP A 161 -10.45 -12.95 -1.53
N VAL A 162 -10.43 -14.27 -1.74
CA VAL A 162 -11.22 -14.93 -2.79
C VAL A 162 -12.73 -14.79 -2.62
N ASN A 163 -13.20 -14.41 -1.42
CA ASN A 163 -14.61 -14.21 -1.11
C ASN A 163 -15.03 -12.74 -1.16
N GLY A 164 -14.17 -11.85 -1.67
CA GLY A 164 -14.44 -10.42 -1.74
C GLY A 164 -14.44 -9.71 -0.38
N ARG A 165 -13.71 -10.23 0.62
CA ARG A 165 -13.55 -9.61 1.93
C ARG A 165 -12.23 -8.86 2.00
N LEU A 166 -12.21 -7.73 2.71
CA LEU A 166 -11.01 -6.90 2.86
C LEU A 166 -10.16 -7.40 4.03
N CYS A 167 -8.94 -7.84 3.74
CA CYS A 167 -7.98 -8.33 4.72
C CYS A 167 -6.94 -7.27 5.05
N LEU A 168 -6.85 -6.85 6.31
CA LEU A 168 -5.77 -6.02 6.84
C LEU A 168 -4.69 -6.91 7.43
N LEU A 169 -3.50 -6.83 6.88
CA LEU A 169 -2.37 -7.70 7.20
C LEU A 169 -1.31 -6.96 8.02
N GLY A 170 -0.79 -7.56 9.08
CA GLY A 170 0.38 -7.08 9.80
C GLY A 170 0.35 -5.62 10.22
N GLY A 171 1.49 -4.97 10.17
CA GLY A 171 1.68 -3.56 10.48
C GLY A 171 2.15 -3.28 11.90
N LEU A 172 2.27 -1.99 12.19
CA LEU A 172 2.67 -1.47 13.49
C LEU A 172 1.42 -1.11 14.30
N ARG A 173 1.21 -1.76 15.43
CA ARG A 173 0.13 -1.46 16.39
C ARG A 173 0.64 -0.47 17.44
N GLN A 174 -0.19 0.51 17.78
CA GLN A 174 0.01 1.33 18.95
C GLN A 174 -1.12 1.06 19.95
N GLY A 175 -0.77 0.81 21.21
CA GLY A 175 -1.72 0.64 22.32
C GLY A 175 -1.15 -0.21 23.43
N GLY A 176 -1.30 0.24 24.68
CA GLY A 176 -0.79 -0.38 25.88
C GLY A 176 0.52 0.23 26.39
N HIS A 177 0.84 -0.02 27.65
CA HIS A 177 1.96 0.56 28.39
C HIS A 177 3.38 0.21 27.89
N GLN A 178 3.52 -0.56 26.82
CA GLN A 178 4.81 -0.93 26.25
C GLN A 178 4.78 -0.92 24.74
N SER A 179 5.66 -0.09 24.18
CA SER A 179 6.17 -0.10 22.81
C SER A 179 5.22 -0.44 21.66
N SER A 180 5.27 0.36 20.62
CA SER A 180 4.73 0.00 19.30
C SER A 180 5.18 -1.41 18.93
N LYS A 181 4.22 -2.31 18.68
CA LYS A 181 4.55 -3.71 18.42
C LYS A 181 4.15 -4.09 17.01
N PHE A 182 5.08 -4.65 16.27
CA PHE A 182 4.79 -5.33 15.03
C PHE A 182 3.79 -6.45 15.28
N THR A 183 2.82 -6.59 14.40
CA THR A 183 1.81 -7.63 14.51
C THR A 183 1.84 -8.59 13.33
N LYS A 184 1.41 -9.81 13.57
CA LYS A 184 1.14 -10.81 12.53
C LYS A 184 -0.36 -11.02 12.31
N ASN A 185 -1.20 -10.27 13.01
CA ASN A 185 -2.64 -10.45 12.94
C ASN A 185 -3.18 -10.04 11.58
N VAL A 186 -4.16 -10.80 11.13
CA VAL A 186 -5.01 -10.49 9.99
C VAL A 186 -6.38 -10.10 10.53
N ASN A 187 -6.91 -8.94 10.13
CA ASN A 187 -8.29 -8.56 10.43
C ASN A 187 -9.06 -8.54 9.11
N ILE A 188 -10.23 -9.14 9.11
CA ILE A 188 -11.06 -9.30 7.93
C ILE A 188 -12.33 -8.47 8.10
N PHE A 189 -12.60 -7.62 7.13
CA PHE A 189 -13.86 -6.90 7.02
C PHE A 189 -14.74 -7.56 5.96
N ASP A 190 -15.89 -8.01 6.38
CA ASP A 190 -16.91 -8.56 5.48
C ASP A 190 -17.73 -7.41 4.89
N THR A 191 -17.56 -7.15 3.60
CA THR A 191 -18.24 -6.03 2.94
C THR A 191 -19.74 -6.26 2.76
N SER A 192 -20.19 -7.52 2.76
CA SER A 192 -21.60 -7.89 2.63
C SER A 192 -22.35 -7.67 3.94
N GLN A 193 -21.70 -7.97 5.06
CA GLN A 193 -22.25 -7.78 6.40
C GLN A 193 -21.94 -6.40 6.99
N GLY A 194 -20.99 -5.67 6.43
CA GLY A 194 -20.54 -4.36 6.91
C GLY A 194 -19.86 -4.41 8.28
N CYS A 195 -19.22 -5.51 8.64
CA CYS A 195 -18.59 -5.68 9.95
C CYS A 195 -17.24 -6.38 9.90
N TRP A 196 -16.45 -6.18 10.97
CA TRP A 196 -15.20 -6.89 11.18
C TRP A 196 -15.49 -8.28 11.76
N LEU A 197 -14.89 -9.32 11.16
CA LEU A 197 -14.98 -10.68 11.68
C LEU A 197 -14.23 -10.79 13.01
N LYS A 198 -14.67 -11.73 13.86
CA LYS A 198 -14.00 -12.03 15.13
C LYS A 198 -12.59 -12.57 14.88
N SER A 199 -11.68 -12.35 15.82
CA SER A 199 -10.28 -12.78 15.69
C SER A 199 -10.10 -14.30 15.56
N GLU A 200 -11.02 -15.07 16.09
CA GLU A 200 -11.06 -16.53 16.01
C GLU A 200 -11.30 -17.03 14.57
N GLU A 201 -11.94 -16.21 13.74
CA GLU A 201 -12.24 -16.54 12.35
C GLU A 201 -11.06 -16.21 11.41
N THR A 202 -9.98 -15.66 11.96
CA THR A 202 -8.84 -15.19 11.18
C THR A 202 -7.56 -15.95 11.52
N VAL A 203 -6.77 -16.28 10.50
CA VAL A 203 -5.49 -16.97 10.66
C VAL A 203 -4.35 -15.97 10.53
N ALA A 204 -3.58 -15.81 11.60
CA ALA A 204 -2.44 -14.90 11.64
C ALA A 204 -1.28 -15.39 10.76
N MET A 205 -0.53 -14.44 10.17
CA MET A 205 0.74 -14.74 9.50
C MET A 205 1.73 -15.42 10.46
N LYS A 206 2.76 -16.06 9.94
CA LYS A 206 3.82 -16.68 10.77
C LYS A 206 4.73 -15.62 11.40
N THR A 207 5.08 -14.59 10.64
CA THR A 207 6.03 -13.56 11.04
C THR A 207 5.34 -12.23 11.29
N LYS A 208 5.67 -11.57 12.41
CA LYS A 208 5.28 -10.18 12.68
C LYS A 208 6.02 -9.28 11.69
N ARG A 209 5.30 -8.42 10.98
CA ARG A 209 5.90 -7.53 9.99
C ARG A 209 5.13 -6.25 9.78
N ALA A 210 5.84 -5.19 9.43
CA ALA A 210 5.31 -3.92 8.95
C ALA A 210 6.11 -3.47 7.73
N ASP A 211 5.56 -2.56 6.93
CA ASP A 211 6.22 -1.94 5.78
C ASP A 211 6.77 -2.96 4.76
N PHE A 212 5.93 -3.89 4.39
CA PHE A 212 6.19 -5.03 3.54
C PHE A 212 5.42 -4.96 2.23
N ALA A 213 5.91 -5.66 1.22
CA ALA A 213 5.19 -5.87 -0.03
C ALA A 213 4.05 -6.88 0.17
N SER A 214 2.89 -6.62 -0.42
CA SER A 214 1.76 -7.57 -0.40
C SER A 214 1.03 -7.60 -1.73
N ALA A 215 0.56 -8.78 -2.11
CA ALA A 215 -0.17 -9.00 -3.35
C ALA A 215 -1.15 -10.15 -3.25
N PHE A 216 -2.14 -10.15 -4.13
CA PHE A 216 -2.98 -11.32 -4.37
C PHE A 216 -2.51 -11.98 -5.67
N LEU A 217 -1.97 -13.19 -5.56
CA LEU A 217 -1.39 -13.94 -6.67
C LEU A 217 -2.00 -15.34 -6.72
N ARG A 218 -2.58 -15.72 -7.85
CA ARG A 218 -3.12 -17.07 -8.08
C ARG A 218 -3.99 -17.59 -6.93
N GLY A 219 -4.94 -16.79 -6.49
CA GLY A 219 -5.85 -17.16 -5.40
C GLY A 219 -5.26 -17.11 -3.98
N ARG A 220 -4.03 -16.64 -3.81
CA ARG A 220 -3.34 -16.58 -2.52
C ARG A 220 -2.92 -15.15 -2.16
N MET A 221 -3.11 -14.77 -0.91
CA MET A 221 -2.49 -13.57 -0.36
C MET A 221 -1.02 -13.84 -0.10
N VAL A 222 -0.14 -13.03 -0.66
CA VAL A 222 1.32 -13.14 -0.52
C VAL A 222 1.85 -11.89 0.16
N VAL A 223 2.80 -12.07 1.10
CA VAL A 223 3.52 -10.99 1.78
C VAL A 223 5.02 -11.25 1.72
N ALA A 224 5.80 -10.21 1.46
CA ALA A 224 7.25 -10.33 1.28
C ALA A 224 8.01 -9.21 1.98
N GLY A 225 9.06 -9.56 2.70
CA GLY A 225 9.92 -8.61 3.39
C GLY A 225 9.28 -7.85 4.54
N GLY A 226 9.67 -6.60 4.69
CA GLY A 226 9.24 -5.69 5.73
C GLY A 226 10.19 -5.62 6.92
N LEU A 227 9.77 -4.88 7.95
CA LEU A 227 10.45 -4.82 9.25
C LEU A 227 9.85 -5.86 10.19
N GLY A 228 10.71 -6.62 10.86
CA GLY A 228 10.36 -7.58 11.89
C GLY A 228 10.33 -6.97 13.30
N HIS A 229 10.24 -7.83 14.32
CA HIS A 229 10.21 -7.39 15.71
C HIS A 229 11.54 -6.79 16.18
N GLU A 230 12.63 -7.28 15.63
CA GLU A 230 13.95 -6.67 15.76
C GLU A 230 14.12 -5.59 14.69
N PRO A 231 14.95 -4.56 14.90
CA PRO A 231 15.09 -3.47 13.95
C PRO A 231 15.88 -3.89 12.70
N SER A 232 15.52 -5.02 12.11
CA SER A 232 16.14 -5.59 10.92
C SER A 232 15.09 -5.85 9.85
N ALA A 233 15.48 -5.60 8.60
CA ALA A 233 14.66 -5.93 7.46
C ALA A 233 14.54 -7.46 7.31
N LEU A 234 13.41 -7.91 6.78
CA LEU A 234 13.11 -9.32 6.53
C LEU A 234 13.32 -9.67 5.05
N ASP A 235 13.78 -10.89 4.82
CA ASP A 235 13.79 -11.53 3.50
C ASP A 235 12.63 -12.52 3.33
N THR A 236 11.94 -12.86 4.42
CA THR A 236 10.94 -13.91 4.46
C THR A 236 9.70 -13.58 3.64
N VAL A 237 9.21 -14.60 2.92
CA VAL A 237 7.99 -14.56 2.12
C VAL A 237 6.99 -15.57 2.68
N GLU A 238 5.74 -15.16 2.80
CA GLU A 238 4.65 -16.02 3.25
C GLU A 238 3.44 -15.91 2.32
N ALA A 239 2.73 -17.01 2.13
CA ALA A 239 1.47 -17.03 1.39
C ALA A 239 0.37 -17.72 2.19
N PHE A 240 -0.85 -17.18 2.10
CA PHE A 240 -2.03 -17.81 2.69
C PHE A 240 -2.59 -18.87 1.74
N HIS A 241 -2.75 -20.09 2.24
CA HIS A 241 -3.38 -21.18 1.51
C HIS A 241 -4.86 -21.25 1.89
N PRO A 242 -5.78 -20.90 0.99
CA PRO A 242 -7.19 -20.76 1.36
C PRO A 242 -7.86 -22.09 1.74
N GLN A 243 -7.56 -23.20 1.04
CA GLN A 243 -8.14 -24.50 1.34
C GLN A 243 -7.64 -25.07 2.67
N LYS A 244 -6.33 -24.96 2.95
CA LYS A 244 -5.72 -25.40 4.21
C LYS A 244 -5.93 -24.42 5.35
N LYS A 245 -6.48 -23.22 5.06
CA LYS A 245 -6.70 -22.12 6.02
C LYS A 245 -5.46 -21.80 6.87
N LYS A 246 -4.28 -21.77 6.24
CA LYS A 246 -3.02 -21.50 6.96
C LYS A 246 -2.07 -20.69 6.12
N TRP A 247 -1.16 -19.96 6.80
CA TRP A 247 -0.02 -19.31 6.18
C TRP A 247 1.15 -20.30 6.05
N GLU A 248 1.78 -20.29 4.90
CA GLU A 248 2.95 -21.12 4.57
C GLU A 248 4.12 -20.21 4.22
N ARG A 249 5.33 -20.64 4.59
CA ARG A 249 6.54 -19.97 4.14
C ARG A 249 6.85 -20.39 2.71
N LEU A 250 7.20 -19.40 1.89
CA LEU A 250 7.75 -19.59 0.55
C LEU A 250 9.25 -19.36 0.59
N SER A 251 9.93 -19.58 -0.55
CA SER A 251 11.35 -19.23 -0.70
C SER A 251 11.55 -17.74 -0.36
N PRO A 252 12.59 -17.41 0.43
CA PRO A 252 12.85 -16.03 0.81
C PRO A 252 13.31 -15.21 -0.40
N MET A 253 13.28 -13.89 -0.28
CA MET A 253 13.96 -12.98 -1.19
C MET A 253 15.48 -13.15 -1.06
N ASN A 254 16.21 -12.78 -2.11
CA ASN A 254 17.68 -12.82 -2.10
C ASN A 254 18.30 -11.82 -1.12
N SER A 255 17.57 -10.75 -0.81
CA SER A 255 18.01 -9.72 0.14
C SER A 255 16.88 -9.29 1.05
N PRO A 256 17.13 -9.17 2.37
CA PRO A 256 16.17 -8.59 3.28
C PRO A 256 15.92 -7.11 2.94
N ARG A 257 14.66 -6.69 2.99
CA ARG A 257 14.29 -5.29 2.69
C ARG A 257 12.93 -4.90 3.25
N CYS A 258 12.79 -3.63 3.62
CA CYS A 258 11.53 -2.99 3.96
C CYS A 258 11.36 -1.71 3.12
N SER A 259 10.24 -1.01 3.28
CA SER A 259 9.93 0.22 2.55
C SER A 259 10.06 0.05 1.03
N THR A 260 9.63 -1.10 0.55
CA THR A 260 9.71 -1.44 -0.86
C THR A 260 8.52 -0.91 -1.63
N SER A 261 8.75 -0.53 -2.89
CA SER A 261 7.65 -0.42 -3.85
C SER A 261 7.35 -1.80 -4.44
N SER A 262 6.08 -2.13 -4.57
CA SER A 262 5.69 -3.41 -5.14
C SER A 262 4.57 -3.27 -6.15
N ILE A 263 4.64 -4.09 -7.20
CA ILE A 263 3.69 -4.06 -8.32
C ILE A 263 3.37 -5.50 -8.71
N VAL A 264 2.10 -5.76 -9.04
CA VAL A 264 1.71 -7.04 -9.63
C VAL A 264 1.68 -6.92 -11.15
N ILE A 265 2.44 -7.78 -11.83
CA ILE A 265 2.49 -7.87 -13.30
C ILE A 265 2.32 -9.34 -13.68
N ARG A 266 1.26 -9.68 -14.41
CA ARG A 266 0.99 -11.04 -14.92
C ARG A 266 1.21 -12.12 -13.84
N ASP A 267 0.48 -12.03 -12.74
CA ASP A 267 0.57 -12.95 -11.59
C ASP A 267 1.97 -13.08 -10.95
N ARG A 268 2.78 -12.05 -11.07
CA ARG A 268 4.09 -11.94 -10.43
C ARG A 268 4.15 -10.69 -9.59
N LEU A 269 4.70 -10.80 -8.40
CA LEU A 269 4.98 -9.65 -7.54
C LEU A 269 6.41 -9.18 -7.82
N LEU A 270 6.53 -8.01 -8.43
CA LEU A 270 7.80 -7.31 -8.55
C LEU A 270 8.00 -6.46 -7.30
N VAL A 271 9.08 -6.70 -6.58
CA VAL A 271 9.51 -5.93 -5.41
C VAL A 271 10.74 -5.11 -5.80
N VAL A 272 10.66 -3.80 -5.66
CA VAL A 272 11.69 -2.87 -6.13
C VAL A 272 12.24 -2.04 -4.99
N GLY A 273 13.56 -1.89 -4.95
CA GLY A 273 14.26 -1.02 -4.00
C GLY A 273 14.08 -1.46 -2.56
N GLY A 274 13.76 -0.51 -1.72
CA GLY A 274 13.64 -0.67 -0.28
C GLY A 274 14.94 -0.37 0.46
N VAL A 275 14.94 -0.65 1.75
CA VAL A 275 16.03 -0.34 2.67
C VAL A 275 16.41 -1.59 3.47
N ASN A 276 17.71 -1.85 3.55
CA ASN A 276 18.33 -2.73 4.53
C ASN A 276 19.60 -2.04 5.04
N GLN A 277 19.46 -1.21 6.07
CA GLN A 277 20.45 -0.25 6.59
C GLN A 277 20.78 0.88 5.61
N VAL A 278 20.94 0.56 4.32
CA VAL A 278 21.14 1.52 3.23
C VAL A 278 20.08 1.31 2.14
N PRO A 279 19.75 2.34 1.35
CA PRO A 279 18.85 2.21 0.21
C PRO A 279 19.37 1.17 -0.79
N SER A 280 18.46 0.38 -1.35
CA SER A 280 18.76 -0.68 -2.30
C SER A 280 18.27 -0.32 -3.70
N SER A 281 19.08 -0.57 -4.70
CA SER A 281 18.68 -0.52 -6.13
C SER A 281 18.18 -1.88 -6.65
N ALA A 282 18.21 -2.93 -5.83
CA ALA A 282 17.85 -4.27 -6.24
C ALA A 282 16.33 -4.39 -6.51
N HIS A 283 16.00 -5.27 -7.42
CA HIS A 283 14.62 -5.66 -7.71
C HIS A 283 14.55 -7.19 -7.81
N GLU A 284 13.41 -7.73 -7.37
CA GLU A 284 13.16 -9.17 -7.37
C GLU A 284 11.73 -9.45 -7.84
N ILE A 285 11.57 -10.55 -8.55
CA ILE A 285 10.26 -11.02 -9.00
C ILE A 285 9.90 -12.27 -8.23
N LEU A 286 8.80 -12.20 -7.52
CA LEU A 286 8.19 -13.32 -6.82
C LEU A 286 7.04 -13.87 -7.66
N TYR A 287 6.98 -15.18 -7.78
CA TYR A 287 5.84 -15.88 -8.38
C TYR A 287 5.48 -17.10 -7.53
N VAL A 288 4.21 -17.42 -7.51
CA VAL A 288 3.70 -18.63 -6.86
C VAL A 288 3.65 -19.72 -7.96
N LYS A 289 4.37 -20.82 -7.77
CA LYS A 289 4.26 -21.96 -8.67
C LYS A 289 2.84 -22.52 -8.63
N GLU A 290 2.35 -23.03 -9.74
CA GLU A 290 1.15 -23.85 -9.74
C GLU A 290 1.45 -25.09 -8.89
N GLU A 291 0.68 -25.28 -7.83
CA GLU A 291 0.62 -26.59 -7.22
C GLU A 291 -0.18 -27.43 -8.21
N GLU A 292 0.44 -28.47 -8.75
CA GLU A 292 -0.30 -29.51 -9.46
C GLU A 292 -1.32 -30.05 -8.45
N TYR A 293 -2.59 -29.76 -8.70
CA TYR A 293 -3.68 -30.37 -7.95
C TYR A 293 -3.75 -31.84 -8.38
N LEU A 294 -3.03 -32.70 -7.65
CA LEU A 294 -3.26 -34.14 -7.63
C LEU A 294 -4.33 -34.46 -6.60
#